data_3560adef393a2a74bd735c9ba856c268
#
_entry.id   3560adef393a2a74bd735c9ba856c268
#
_cell.length_a   1.000
_cell.length_b   1.000
_cell.length_c   1.000
_cell.angle_alpha   90.00
_cell.angle_beta   90.00
_cell.angle_gamma   90.00
#
_symmetry.space_group_name_H-M   'P 1'
#
loop_
_entity.id
_entity.type
_entity.pdbx_description
1 polymer ?
#
loop_
_entity_poly.entity_id
_entity_poly.type
_entity_poly.pdbx_seq_one_letter_code
_entity_poly.pdbx_strand_id
1 'polypeptide(L)'
;MQQFDYVIVGAGSAGSALANRLSESGQFTVLLLEAGGSDKKIWIQMPLGYGKVFHDPTVNWRYMTEPEPNLDNQSIYWPRGKVLGGSSSINAMVWVRGHKRDYDEWGSVAPGWDWRTVQKVFHRIESWDGPTNVIRGTNGPQAVHDVTHDIHPLTRSYLKAAAEVGIKTNPDYNGANMEGASCYQISTKGGIRASAARSYLWPLKKRRNLNILTKAHVTRILFEGKRAVGVEYLRNGQTKTAHARAEVILSGGAINSPQLLQLSGIGPGALLQRHNIDVIHESDHVGKNLQDHLGGDNHYRARVPTLNQELRPMLGKLKAGMQYVLTRKGPLSLSLNQGGGFVQLDPDANGPDLQLYFSPVSYTRAPVGVRPLMNPDPFPGFLIGFNPCKPTSTGHLQICSNNPMEPPKIYSNYLDTEYDKKMMLKGVHLIRRIANAPALQSVIETELTPGANVKSDTEIAEYIRQKSWSVFHPCSTCRMGSDPNMSVVDPRLRVYGVDGLRVVDASIFPTIPTGNINAPSIMVGERASEIILQDAKS
;
A
#
# COMPACT_ATOMS: atom_id res chain seq x y z
N MET A 1 -11.85 -4.76 -34.28
CA MET A 1 -11.13 -4.12 -33.15
C MET A 1 -12.10 -3.95 -32.00
N GLN A 2 -11.69 -4.26 -30.77
CA GLN A 2 -12.54 -3.98 -29.59
C GLN A 2 -12.38 -2.51 -29.21
N GLN A 3 -13.48 -1.79 -29.11
CA GLN A 3 -13.52 -0.36 -28.80
C GLN A 3 -14.39 -0.09 -27.58
N PHE A 4 -13.89 0.73 -26.65
CA PHE A 4 -14.54 1.10 -25.40
C PHE A 4 -14.48 2.61 -25.21
N ASP A 5 -15.30 3.17 -24.34
CA ASP A 5 -15.17 4.59 -23.99
C ASP A 5 -13.90 4.80 -23.14
N TYR A 6 -13.73 3.97 -22.10
CA TYR A 6 -12.57 4.01 -21.24
C TYR A 6 -11.81 2.67 -21.24
N VAL A 7 -10.48 2.73 -21.35
CA VAL A 7 -9.58 1.59 -21.16
C VAL A 7 -8.75 1.84 -19.91
N ILE A 8 -8.97 1.05 -18.85
CA ILE A 8 -8.28 1.15 -17.56
C ILE A 8 -7.22 0.05 -17.50
N VAL A 9 -5.98 0.43 -17.20
CA VAL A 9 -4.81 -0.46 -17.10
C VAL A 9 -4.46 -0.69 -15.64
N GLY A 10 -4.74 -1.89 -15.12
CA GLY A 10 -4.52 -2.30 -13.74
C GLY A 10 -5.80 -2.33 -12.90
N ALA A 11 -6.14 -3.51 -12.37
CA ALA A 11 -7.28 -3.73 -11.49
C ALA A 11 -6.87 -3.71 -10.00
N GLY A 12 -5.97 -2.80 -9.63
CA GLY A 12 -5.54 -2.56 -8.26
C GLY A 12 -6.59 -1.78 -7.44
N SER A 13 -6.14 -1.19 -6.34
CA SER A 13 -7.00 -0.43 -5.41
C SER A 13 -7.77 0.69 -6.10
N ALA A 14 -7.07 1.57 -6.83
CA ALA A 14 -7.69 2.68 -7.54
C ALA A 14 -8.47 2.22 -8.78
N GLY A 15 -7.87 1.39 -9.64
CA GLY A 15 -8.49 0.94 -10.89
C GLY A 15 -9.77 0.14 -10.68
N SER A 16 -9.89 -0.63 -9.58
CA SER A 16 -11.13 -1.34 -9.22
C SER A 16 -12.27 -0.37 -8.86
N ALA A 17 -11.97 0.66 -8.07
CA ALA A 17 -12.95 1.70 -7.71
C ALA A 17 -13.37 2.50 -8.95
N LEU A 18 -12.40 2.92 -9.75
CA LEU A 18 -12.62 3.67 -10.98
C LEU A 18 -13.51 2.90 -11.97
N ALA A 19 -13.19 1.63 -12.25
CA ALA A 19 -13.98 0.79 -13.16
C ALA A 19 -15.42 0.62 -12.68
N ASN A 20 -15.64 0.49 -11.37
CA ASN A 20 -16.97 0.44 -10.78
C ASN A 20 -17.74 1.73 -11.10
N ARG A 21 -17.17 2.89 -10.75
CA ARG A 21 -17.86 4.18 -10.85
C ARG A 21 -18.10 4.60 -12.29
N LEU A 22 -17.11 4.49 -13.18
CA LEU A 22 -17.27 4.87 -14.59
C LEU A 22 -18.34 4.03 -15.32
N SER A 23 -18.51 2.78 -14.90
CA SER A 23 -19.53 1.89 -15.50
C SER A 23 -20.91 1.95 -14.82
N GLU A 24 -21.07 2.70 -13.72
CA GLU A 24 -22.26 2.66 -12.84
C GLU A 24 -23.53 3.13 -13.54
N SER A 25 -23.46 4.22 -14.30
CA SER A 25 -24.61 4.78 -15.01
C SER A 25 -25.10 3.94 -16.19
N GLY A 26 -24.29 3.00 -16.69
CA GLY A 26 -24.57 2.29 -17.96
C GLY A 26 -24.26 3.09 -19.22
N GLN A 27 -23.94 4.38 -19.10
CA GLN A 27 -23.69 5.29 -20.22
C GLN A 27 -22.38 4.99 -20.95
N PHE A 28 -21.34 4.61 -20.21
CA PHE A 28 -20.00 4.36 -20.74
C PHE A 28 -19.67 2.87 -20.75
N THR A 29 -18.98 2.43 -21.79
CA THR A 29 -18.39 1.09 -21.88
C THR A 29 -16.95 1.16 -21.35
N VAL A 30 -16.62 0.26 -20.42
CA VAL A 30 -15.34 0.23 -19.73
C VAL A 30 -14.65 -1.11 -19.94
N LEU A 31 -13.38 -1.07 -20.35
CA LEU A 31 -12.48 -2.20 -20.34
C LEU A 31 -11.50 -2.06 -19.18
N LEU A 32 -11.42 -3.05 -18.30
CA LEU A 32 -10.42 -3.16 -17.23
C LEU A 32 -9.45 -4.29 -17.54
N LEU A 33 -8.17 -3.97 -17.71
CA LEU A 33 -7.09 -4.90 -17.99
C LEU A 33 -6.26 -5.17 -16.74
N GLU A 34 -6.07 -6.45 -16.40
CA GLU A 34 -5.24 -6.88 -15.26
C GLU A 34 -4.19 -7.91 -15.73
N ALA A 35 -2.91 -7.61 -15.43
CA ALA A 35 -1.79 -8.49 -15.80
C ALA A 35 -1.87 -9.86 -15.10
N GLY A 36 -2.35 -9.88 -13.85
CA GLY A 36 -2.50 -11.08 -13.07
C GLY A 36 -3.80 -11.84 -13.29
N GLY A 37 -4.00 -12.87 -12.48
CA GLY A 37 -5.19 -13.73 -12.52
C GLY A 37 -6.28 -13.30 -11.53
N SER A 38 -7.19 -14.24 -11.27
CA SER A 38 -8.26 -14.10 -10.29
C SER A 38 -7.75 -14.11 -8.85
N ASP A 39 -8.40 -13.34 -7.98
CA ASP A 39 -8.15 -13.27 -6.53
C ASP A 39 -8.81 -14.39 -5.71
N LYS A 40 -9.40 -15.40 -6.34
CA LYS A 40 -10.16 -16.49 -5.65
C LYS A 40 -9.30 -17.46 -4.83
N LYS A 41 -7.96 -17.32 -4.86
CA LYS A 41 -7.05 -18.16 -4.08
C LYS A 41 -7.38 -18.06 -2.58
N ILE A 42 -7.48 -19.21 -1.88
CA ILE A 42 -7.88 -19.26 -0.47
C ILE A 42 -6.96 -18.40 0.42
N TRP A 43 -5.65 -18.37 0.14
CA TRP A 43 -4.66 -17.60 0.87
C TRP A 43 -4.81 -16.08 0.67
N ILE A 44 -5.50 -15.64 -0.38
CA ILE A 44 -5.90 -14.24 -0.56
C ILE A 44 -7.15 -13.95 0.28
N GLN A 45 -8.15 -14.84 0.24
CA GLN A 45 -9.42 -14.62 0.92
C GLN A 45 -9.31 -14.71 2.45
N MET A 46 -8.44 -15.58 2.94
CA MET A 46 -8.13 -15.72 4.37
C MET A 46 -7.23 -14.56 4.81
N PRO A 47 -7.64 -13.74 5.79
CA PRO A 47 -6.87 -12.57 6.22
C PRO A 47 -5.40 -12.87 6.55
N LEU A 48 -5.11 -13.79 7.45
CA LEU A 48 -3.73 -14.15 7.80
C LEU A 48 -2.97 -14.87 6.67
N GLY A 49 -3.68 -15.31 5.62
CA GLY A 49 -3.09 -16.00 4.47
C GLY A 49 -2.14 -15.15 3.64
N TYR A 50 -2.09 -13.83 3.83
CA TYR A 50 -1.18 -12.97 3.07
C TYR A 50 0.29 -13.37 3.21
N GLY A 51 0.71 -13.94 4.34
CA GLY A 51 2.05 -14.47 4.52
C GLY A 51 2.40 -15.62 3.54
N LYS A 52 1.41 -16.34 3.02
CA LYS A 52 1.61 -17.39 2.00
C LYS A 52 1.75 -16.84 0.59
N VAL A 53 1.09 -15.72 0.28
CA VAL A 53 1.14 -15.09 -1.04
C VAL A 53 2.24 -14.05 -1.17
N PHE A 54 2.93 -13.74 -0.09
CA PHE A 54 3.98 -12.74 -0.04
C PHE A 54 5.13 -12.98 -1.03
N HIS A 55 5.48 -14.24 -1.31
CA HIS A 55 6.49 -14.63 -2.29
C HIS A 55 5.91 -15.42 -3.48
N ASP A 56 4.59 -15.57 -3.58
CA ASP A 56 3.95 -16.38 -4.62
C ASP A 56 4.00 -15.68 -5.98
N PRO A 57 4.80 -16.18 -6.96
CA PRO A 57 4.97 -15.53 -8.26
C PRO A 57 3.69 -15.50 -9.11
N THR A 58 2.70 -16.30 -8.76
CA THR A 58 1.43 -16.37 -9.50
C THR A 58 0.51 -15.19 -9.22
N VAL A 59 0.75 -14.47 -8.10
CA VAL A 59 -0.08 -13.33 -7.64
C VAL A 59 0.74 -12.11 -7.21
N ASN A 60 2.06 -12.14 -7.42
CA ASN A 60 2.97 -11.11 -6.95
C ASN A 60 4.07 -10.83 -7.99
N TRP A 61 4.36 -9.55 -8.25
CA TRP A 61 5.43 -9.09 -9.13
C TRP A 61 6.82 -9.38 -8.58
N ARG A 62 6.99 -9.34 -7.25
CA ARG A 62 8.24 -9.65 -6.53
C ARG A 62 9.41 -8.75 -6.94
N TYR A 63 9.20 -7.45 -6.97
CA TYR A 63 10.26 -6.50 -7.27
C TYR A 63 11.37 -6.50 -6.22
N MET A 64 12.55 -6.09 -6.64
CA MET A 64 13.70 -5.81 -5.77
C MET A 64 14.17 -4.39 -6.07
N THR A 65 14.62 -3.67 -5.05
CA THR A 65 15.37 -2.43 -5.29
C THR A 65 16.75 -2.73 -5.85
N GLU A 66 17.38 -1.75 -6.49
CA GLU A 66 18.81 -1.76 -6.65
C GLU A 66 19.48 -1.72 -5.26
N PRO A 67 20.78 -2.05 -5.14
CA PRO A 67 21.48 -1.99 -3.85
C PRO A 67 21.37 -0.59 -3.22
N GLU A 68 20.98 -0.54 -1.93
CA GLU A 68 20.77 0.69 -1.17
C GLU A 68 22.03 1.06 -0.38
N PRO A 69 22.78 2.11 -0.75
CA PRO A 69 24.07 2.43 -0.11
C PRO A 69 23.97 2.67 1.41
N ASN A 70 22.89 3.33 1.85
CA ASN A 70 22.66 3.62 3.27
C ASN A 70 22.10 2.41 4.06
N LEU A 71 21.85 1.28 3.41
CA LEU A 71 21.41 0.02 4.01
C LEU A 71 22.41 -1.13 3.70
N ASP A 72 23.70 -0.85 3.83
CA ASP A 72 24.81 -1.81 3.60
C ASP A 72 24.75 -2.49 2.23
N ASN A 73 24.35 -1.74 1.20
CA ASN A 73 24.15 -2.23 -0.17
C ASN A 73 23.16 -3.40 -0.29
N GLN A 74 22.22 -3.55 0.63
CA GLN A 74 21.17 -4.53 0.53
C GLN A 74 20.14 -4.13 -0.54
N SER A 75 19.67 -5.11 -1.31
CA SER A 75 18.49 -4.96 -2.16
C SER A 75 17.25 -5.31 -1.36
N ILE A 76 16.28 -4.41 -1.32
CA ILE A 76 15.05 -4.56 -0.53
C ILE A 76 13.95 -5.20 -1.38
N TYR A 77 13.31 -6.22 -0.84
CA TYR A 77 12.18 -6.89 -1.49
C TYR A 77 10.90 -6.05 -1.43
N TRP A 78 10.26 -5.87 -2.60
CA TRP A 78 9.02 -5.11 -2.76
C TRP A 78 7.91 -5.97 -3.37
N PRO A 79 7.05 -6.61 -2.57
CA PRO A 79 5.88 -7.34 -3.06
C PRO A 79 4.85 -6.35 -3.64
N ARG A 80 4.40 -6.60 -4.87
CA ARG A 80 3.28 -5.89 -5.50
C ARG A 80 2.29 -6.89 -6.07
N GLY A 81 1.00 -6.69 -5.84
CA GLY A 81 -0.02 -7.61 -6.32
C GLY A 81 -0.09 -7.66 -7.85
N LYS A 82 0.00 -8.88 -8.41
CA LYS A 82 -0.24 -9.22 -9.81
C LYS A 82 -1.49 -10.11 -9.89
N VAL A 83 -2.63 -9.50 -9.59
CA VAL A 83 -3.90 -10.20 -9.37
C VAL A 83 -5.04 -9.18 -9.30
N LEU A 84 -6.29 -9.57 -9.57
CA LEU A 84 -7.46 -8.72 -9.33
C LEU A 84 -7.43 -8.16 -7.90
N GLY A 85 -7.63 -6.85 -7.76
CA GLY A 85 -7.47 -6.10 -6.53
C GLY A 85 -6.04 -5.62 -6.26
N GLY A 86 -5.07 -6.02 -7.09
CA GLY A 86 -3.68 -5.60 -6.96
C GLY A 86 -3.12 -5.87 -5.57
N SER A 87 -2.37 -4.92 -5.02
CA SER A 87 -1.75 -5.05 -3.69
C SER A 87 -2.78 -5.14 -2.55
N SER A 88 -4.03 -4.67 -2.71
CA SER A 88 -5.09 -4.88 -1.70
C SER A 88 -5.45 -6.35 -1.49
N SER A 89 -5.15 -7.22 -2.48
CA SER A 89 -5.37 -8.66 -2.39
C SER A 89 -4.26 -9.40 -1.63
N ILE A 90 -3.10 -8.78 -1.40
CA ILE A 90 -1.93 -9.41 -0.75
C ILE A 90 -1.37 -8.65 0.45
N ASN A 91 -1.91 -7.47 0.80
CA ASN A 91 -1.46 -6.63 1.91
C ASN A 91 -1.89 -7.15 3.29
N ALA A 92 -1.41 -6.49 4.35
CA ALA A 92 -1.79 -6.79 5.74
C ALA A 92 -3.13 -6.17 6.17
N MET A 93 -3.90 -5.60 5.26
CA MET A 93 -5.29 -5.09 5.44
C MET A 93 -5.47 -3.91 6.41
N VAL A 94 -4.43 -3.39 7.03
CA VAL A 94 -4.55 -2.23 7.93
C VAL A 94 -5.17 -1.05 7.17
N TRP A 95 -6.27 -0.50 7.72
CA TRP A 95 -7.03 0.59 7.11
C TRP A 95 -6.65 1.92 7.76
N VAL A 96 -6.00 2.80 7.02
CA VAL A 96 -5.58 4.12 7.47
C VAL A 96 -5.96 5.14 6.40
N ARG A 97 -6.74 6.17 6.79
CA ARG A 97 -7.13 7.26 5.87
C ARG A 97 -5.97 8.20 5.55
N GLY A 98 -4.98 8.33 6.44
CA GLY A 98 -3.97 9.38 6.44
C GLY A 98 -4.38 10.54 7.36
N HIS A 99 -3.45 11.44 7.65
CA HIS A 99 -3.68 12.61 8.47
C HIS A 99 -4.21 13.79 7.62
N LYS A 100 -5.06 14.65 8.17
CA LYS A 100 -5.64 15.80 7.45
C LYS A 100 -4.59 16.69 6.78
N ARG A 101 -3.43 16.91 7.44
CA ARG A 101 -2.33 17.72 6.90
C ARG A 101 -1.81 17.18 5.57
N ASP A 102 -1.80 15.85 5.38
CA ASP A 102 -1.29 15.24 4.15
C ASP A 102 -2.09 15.72 2.95
N TYR A 103 -3.39 15.79 3.10
CA TYR A 103 -4.31 16.23 2.04
C TYR A 103 -4.35 17.74 1.90
N ASP A 104 -4.18 18.50 2.98
CA ASP A 104 -4.06 19.95 2.89
C ASP A 104 -2.74 20.34 2.18
N GLU A 105 -1.65 19.60 2.41
CA GLU A 105 -0.41 19.70 1.62
C GLU A 105 -0.67 19.33 0.14
N TRP A 106 -1.42 18.26 -0.14
CA TRP A 106 -1.79 17.92 -1.52
C TRP A 106 -2.62 19.03 -2.18
N GLY A 107 -3.59 19.58 -1.45
CA GLY A 107 -4.44 20.66 -1.93
C GLY A 107 -3.68 21.94 -2.28
N SER A 108 -2.53 22.20 -1.61
CA SER A 108 -1.69 23.37 -1.88
C SER A 108 -1.00 23.32 -3.24
N VAL A 109 -0.70 22.14 -3.76
CA VAL A 109 -0.06 21.93 -5.07
C VAL A 109 -1.03 21.42 -6.15
N ALA A 110 -2.15 20.83 -5.74
CA ALA A 110 -3.18 20.28 -6.61
C ALA A 110 -4.58 20.64 -6.08
N PRO A 111 -5.20 21.75 -6.51
CA PRO A 111 -6.52 22.18 -6.05
C PRO A 111 -7.59 21.08 -6.19
N GLY A 112 -8.41 20.90 -5.15
CA GLY A 112 -9.46 19.88 -5.09
C GLY A 112 -9.01 18.54 -4.48
N TRP A 113 -7.81 18.49 -3.90
CA TRP A 113 -7.27 17.32 -3.19
C TRP A 113 -7.02 17.59 -1.70
N ASP A 114 -7.51 18.74 -1.17
CA ASP A 114 -7.47 19.11 0.24
C ASP A 114 -8.38 18.20 1.11
N TRP A 115 -8.14 18.21 2.44
CA TRP A 115 -8.89 17.38 3.38
C TRP A 115 -10.40 17.59 3.30
N ARG A 116 -10.85 18.85 3.19
CA ARG A 116 -12.28 19.18 3.11
C ARG A 116 -12.98 18.47 1.94
N THR A 117 -12.27 18.27 0.85
CA THR A 117 -12.76 17.56 -0.33
C THR A 117 -12.70 16.06 -0.14
N VAL A 118 -11.53 15.50 0.24
CA VAL A 118 -11.30 14.05 0.24
C VAL A 118 -11.95 13.34 1.43
N GLN A 119 -12.20 14.00 2.57
CA GLN A 119 -12.92 13.39 3.70
C GLN A 119 -14.32 12.91 3.33
N LYS A 120 -15.01 13.62 2.42
CA LYS A 120 -16.33 13.22 1.91
C LYS A 120 -16.24 11.94 1.07
N VAL A 121 -15.13 11.79 0.34
CA VAL A 121 -14.84 10.59 -0.43
C VAL A 121 -14.58 9.41 0.51
N PHE A 122 -13.76 9.58 1.54
CA PHE A 122 -13.53 8.55 2.56
C PHE A 122 -14.81 8.11 3.26
N HIS A 123 -15.68 9.05 3.63
CA HIS A 123 -16.99 8.74 4.23
C HIS A 123 -17.84 7.87 3.28
N ARG A 124 -17.85 8.17 1.98
CA ARG A 124 -18.61 7.40 0.98
C ARG A 124 -18.02 6.01 0.70
N ILE A 125 -16.71 5.86 0.84
CA ILE A 125 -15.99 4.59 0.62
C ILE A 125 -16.30 3.57 1.71
N GLU A 126 -16.37 3.99 2.97
CA GLU A 126 -16.36 3.10 4.13
C GLU A 126 -17.70 2.44 4.42
N SER A 127 -17.63 1.18 4.81
CA SER A 127 -18.63 0.44 5.58
C SER A 127 -17.98 0.03 6.90
N TRP A 128 -17.89 0.99 7.83
CA TRP A 128 -17.36 0.82 9.17
C TRP A 128 -18.35 0.10 10.07
N ASP A 129 -17.94 -0.94 10.78
CA ASP A 129 -18.80 -1.75 11.67
C ASP A 129 -18.54 -1.52 13.17
N GLY A 130 -17.60 -0.62 13.52
CA GLY A 130 -17.38 -0.21 14.92
C GLY A 130 -18.31 0.90 15.38
N PRO A 131 -18.01 1.57 16.51
CA PRO A 131 -18.85 2.61 17.08
C PRO A 131 -19.14 3.73 16.04
N THR A 132 -20.41 4.07 15.90
CA THR A 132 -20.87 5.07 14.92
C THR A 132 -20.49 6.48 15.33
N ASN A 133 -20.02 7.27 14.36
CA ASN A 133 -19.85 8.71 14.49
C ASN A 133 -20.04 9.37 13.12
N VAL A 134 -20.19 10.69 13.10
CA VAL A 134 -20.50 11.47 11.86
C VAL A 134 -19.33 11.48 10.85
N ILE A 135 -18.14 11.09 11.27
CA ILE A 135 -16.92 11.10 10.43
C ILE A 135 -16.78 9.80 9.62
N ARG A 136 -17.27 8.69 10.19
CA ARG A 136 -17.16 7.36 9.59
C ARG A 136 -18.36 7.01 8.73
N GLY A 137 -18.10 6.50 7.53
CA GLY A 137 -19.13 5.96 6.66
C GLY A 137 -19.52 4.53 7.01
N THR A 138 -20.81 4.18 6.90
CA THR A 138 -21.33 2.85 7.26
C THR A 138 -21.92 2.06 6.08
N ASN A 139 -22.11 2.72 4.92
CA ASN A 139 -22.83 2.14 3.77
C ASN A 139 -21.97 2.10 2.49
N GLY A 140 -20.67 2.34 2.60
CA GLY A 140 -19.78 2.31 1.45
C GLY A 140 -19.44 0.88 0.98
N PRO A 141 -18.81 0.75 -0.17
CA PRO A 141 -18.43 -0.55 -0.73
C PRO A 141 -17.30 -1.23 0.03
N GLN A 142 -16.42 -0.46 0.69
CA GLN A 142 -15.23 -0.97 1.36
C GLN A 142 -15.51 -1.26 2.83
N ALA A 143 -15.58 -2.52 3.17
CA ALA A 143 -15.73 -2.93 4.56
C ALA A 143 -14.46 -2.64 5.38
N VAL A 144 -14.66 -2.07 6.56
CA VAL A 144 -13.65 -1.79 7.57
C VAL A 144 -14.16 -2.34 8.91
N HIS A 145 -13.37 -3.22 9.51
CA HIS A 145 -13.76 -4.00 10.69
C HIS A 145 -13.04 -3.52 11.94
N ASP A 146 -13.81 -3.35 13.03
CA ASP A 146 -13.30 -3.14 14.38
C ASP A 146 -12.93 -4.48 15.00
N VAL A 147 -11.64 -4.72 15.20
CA VAL A 147 -11.11 -5.96 15.77
C VAL A 147 -10.91 -5.92 17.28
N THR A 148 -11.34 -4.86 17.96
CA THR A 148 -11.04 -4.61 19.39
C THR A 148 -11.45 -5.78 20.29
N HIS A 149 -12.49 -6.52 19.94
CA HIS A 149 -12.97 -7.67 20.69
C HIS A 149 -12.26 -8.99 20.37
N ASP A 150 -11.58 -9.07 19.21
CA ASP A 150 -10.99 -10.31 18.69
C ASP A 150 -9.46 -10.37 18.86
N ILE A 151 -8.82 -9.30 19.36
CA ILE A 151 -7.37 -9.19 19.49
C ILE A 151 -6.81 -10.15 20.56
N HIS A 152 -5.56 -10.56 20.35
CA HIS A 152 -4.81 -11.34 21.35
C HIS A 152 -4.60 -10.54 22.65
N PRO A 153 -4.68 -11.19 23.86
CA PRO A 153 -4.52 -10.50 25.14
C PRO A 153 -3.23 -9.66 25.26
N LEU A 154 -2.14 -10.13 24.65
CA LEU A 154 -0.86 -9.41 24.66
C LEU A 154 -0.94 -8.05 23.95
N THR A 155 -1.84 -7.87 22.98
CA THR A 155 -2.10 -6.57 22.35
C THR A 155 -2.69 -5.57 23.36
N ARG A 156 -3.50 -6.04 24.32
CA ARG A 156 -4.00 -5.20 25.43
C ARG A 156 -2.87 -4.78 26.37
N SER A 157 -1.91 -5.68 26.63
CA SER A 157 -0.70 -5.34 27.40
C SER A 157 0.14 -4.27 26.71
N TYR A 158 0.25 -4.33 25.37
CA TYR A 158 0.91 -3.28 24.59
C TYR A 158 0.20 -1.93 24.72
N LEU A 159 -1.12 -1.89 24.58
CA LEU A 159 -1.88 -0.63 24.71
C LEU A 159 -1.74 -0.02 26.11
N LYS A 160 -1.74 -0.87 27.15
CA LYS A 160 -1.50 -0.43 28.52
C LYS A 160 -0.08 0.11 28.71
N ALA A 161 0.93 -0.58 28.19
CA ALA A 161 2.33 -0.14 28.25
C ALA A 161 2.55 1.20 27.51
N ALA A 162 1.90 1.38 26.36
CA ALA A 162 1.92 2.65 25.63
C ALA A 162 1.33 3.78 26.49
N ALA A 163 0.21 3.53 27.19
CA ALA A 163 -0.39 4.52 28.10
C ALA A 163 0.52 4.84 29.29
N GLU A 164 1.22 3.84 29.86
CA GLU A 164 2.18 4.00 30.95
C GLU A 164 3.37 4.90 30.59
N VAL A 165 3.73 5.00 29.29
CA VAL A 165 4.77 5.92 28.79
C VAL A 165 4.23 7.22 28.21
N GLY A 166 2.93 7.52 28.45
CA GLY A 166 2.30 8.77 28.08
C GLY A 166 1.63 8.81 26.69
N ILE A 167 1.60 7.69 25.97
CA ILE A 167 0.89 7.59 24.69
C ILE A 167 -0.58 7.25 24.96
N LYS A 168 -1.48 8.22 24.76
CA LYS A 168 -2.91 8.05 25.01
C LYS A 168 -3.50 6.93 24.15
N THR A 169 -4.44 6.16 24.69
CA THR A 169 -5.23 5.21 23.90
C THR A 169 -6.20 5.98 23.01
N ASN A 170 -6.22 5.62 21.73
CA ASN A 170 -7.16 6.17 20.75
C ASN A 170 -8.06 5.05 20.20
N PRO A 171 -9.36 5.08 20.45
CA PRO A 171 -10.27 4.03 19.96
C PRO A 171 -10.52 4.11 18.44
N ASP A 172 -10.32 5.26 17.80
CA ASP A 172 -10.55 5.46 16.36
C ASP A 172 -9.57 6.47 15.76
N TYR A 173 -8.42 5.98 15.32
CA TYR A 173 -7.39 6.79 14.64
C TYR A 173 -7.79 7.25 13.22
N ASN A 174 -8.88 6.74 12.67
CA ASN A 174 -9.50 7.25 11.44
C ASN A 174 -10.65 8.25 11.71
N GLY A 175 -10.87 8.59 12.98
CA GLY A 175 -11.86 9.56 13.44
C GLY A 175 -11.34 11.00 13.40
N ALA A 176 -11.75 11.79 14.41
CA ALA A 176 -11.40 13.21 14.51
C ALA A 176 -9.90 13.45 14.81
N ASN A 177 -9.28 12.55 15.56
CA ASN A 177 -7.88 12.60 15.94
C ASN A 177 -7.19 11.29 15.57
N MET A 178 -6.00 11.39 14.97
CA MET A 178 -5.22 10.23 14.56
C MET A 178 -4.24 9.75 15.63
N GLU A 179 -3.79 10.65 16.52
CA GLU A 179 -2.75 10.35 17.51
C GLU A 179 -3.21 9.41 18.61
N GLY A 180 -2.29 8.54 19.03
CA GLY A 180 -2.45 7.61 20.14
C GLY A 180 -2.20 6.15 19.75
N ALA A 181 -2.16 5.28 20.79
CA ALA A 181 -2.08 3.83 20.63
C ALA A 181 -3.48 3.24 20.40
N SER A 182 -3.60 2.33 19.44
CA SER A 182 -4.88 1.81 18.95
C SER A 182 -4.83 0.32 18.62
N CYS A 183 -6.00 -0.33 18.63
CA CYS A 183 -6.20 -1.55 17.84
C CYS A 183 -6.30 -1.17 16.37
N TYR A 184 -5.61 -1.91 15.48
CA TYR A 184 -5.69 -1.62 14.06
C TYR A 184 -7.00 -2.12 13.44
N GLN A 185 -7.70 -1.20 12.78
CA GLN A 185 -8.87 -1.49 11.95
C GLN A 185 -8.41 -2.17 10.66
N ILE A 186 -9.14 -3.17 10.17
CA ILE A 186 -8.73 -3.94 9.00
C ILE A 186 -9.81 -4.04 7.94
N SER A 187 -9.37 -4.15 6.68
CA SER A 187 -10.25 -4.34 5.52
C SER A 187 -10.74 -5.78 5.44
N THR A 188 -11.70 -6.17 6.29
CA THR A 188 -12.34 -7.49 6.31
C THR A 188 -13.86 -7.38 6.48
N LYS A 189 -14.58 -8.40 6.02
CA LYS A 189 -16.03 -8.57 6.25
C LYS A 189 -16.33 -10.04 6.53
N GLY A 190 -16.91 -10.32 7.70
CA GLY A 190 -17.25 -11.70 8.09
C GLY A 190 -16.03 -12.63 8.06
N GLY A 191 -14.87 -12.17 8.57
CA GLY A 191 -13.62 -12.93 8.61
C GLY A 191 -12.96 -13.18 7.26
N ILE A 192 -13.36 -12.50 6.20
CA ILE A 192 -12.80 -12.63 4.86
C ILE A 192 -12.22 -11.28 4.43
N ARG A 193 -11.07 -11.28 3.74
CA ARG A 193 -10.46 -10.07 3.18
C ARG A 193 -11.43 -9.31 2.30
N ALA A 194 -11.59 -8.02 2.54
CA ALA A 194 -12.28 -7.06 1.68
C ALA A 194 -11.26 -6.32 0.79
N SER A 195 -10.67 -7.04 -0.19
CA SER A 195 -9.82 -6.41 -1.20
C SER A 195 -10.64 -5.47 -2.09
N ALA A 196 -9.98 -4.56 -2.80
CA ALA A 196 -10.65 -3.70 -3.76
C ALA A 196 -11.40 -4.50 -4.84
N ALA A 197 -10.88 -5.66 -5.28
CA ALA A 197 -11.61 -6.55 -6.18
C ALA A 197 -12.91 -7.05 -5.56
N ARG A 198 -12.85 -7.50 -4.29
CA ARG A 198 -14.03 -8.02 -3.59
C ARG A 198 -15.05 -6.93 -3.32
N SER A 199 -14.60 -5.74 -2.95
CA SER A 199 -15.44 -4.59 -2.62
C SER A 199 -16.08 -3.94 -3.84
N TYR A 200 -15.34 -3.83 -4.94
CA TYR A 200 -15.77 -3.05 -6.10
C TYR A 200 -16.09 -3.88 -7.35
N LEU A 201 -15.42 -5.00 -7.59
CA LEU A 201 -15.57 -5.75 -8.84
C LEU A 201 -16.49 -6.98 -8.70
N TRP A 202 -16.42 -7.72 -7.58
CA TRP A 202 -17.25 -8.92 -7.41
C TRP A 202 -18.76 -8.66 -7.49
N PRO A 203 -19.29 -7.54 -6.96
CA PRO A 203 -20.73 -7.22 -7.10
C PRO A 203 -21.15 -6.99 -8.55
N LEU A 204 -20.21 -6.69 -9.46
CA LEU A 204 -20.46 -6.21 -10.81
C LEU A 204 -20.39 -7.31 -11.89
N LYS A 205 -20.29 -8.58 -11.54
CA LYS A 205 -20.10 -9.68 -12.51
C LYS A 205 -21.16 -9.75 -13.63
N LYS A 206 -22.31 -9.15 -13.42
CA LYS A 206 -23.41 -9.12 -14.41
C LYS A 206 -23.54 -7.76 -15.13
N ARG A 207 -22.65 -6.79 -14.85
CA ARG A 207 -22.71 -5.44 -15.46
C ARG A 207 -22.24 -5.51 -16.91
N ARG A 208 -23.14 -5.28 -17.86
CA ARG A 208 -22.93 -5.53 -19.31
C ARG A 208 -21.93 -4.58 -19.95
N ASN A 209 -21.83 -3.35 -19.46
CA ASN A 209 -20.94 -2.31 -19.98
C ASN A 209 -19.56 -2.28 -19.29
N LEU A 210 -19.25 -3.25 -18.42
CA LEU A 210 -17.92 -3.44 -17.82
C LEU A 210 -17.33 -4.77 -18.26
N ASN A 211 -16.20 -4.72 -18.99
CA ASN A 211 -15.42 -5.87 -19.40
C ASN A 211 -14.14 -5.97 -18.55
N ILE A 212 -13.93 -7.08 -17.86
CA ILE A 212 -12.73 -7.31 -17.05
C ILE A 212 -11.93 -8.44 -17.70
N LEU A 213 -10.72 -8.14 -18.16
CA LEU A 213 -9.81 -9.12 -18.73
C LEU A 213 -8.61 -9.32 -17.79
N THR A 214 -8.48 -10.53 -17.28
CA THR A 214 -7.31 -10.98 -16.51
C THR A 214 -6.27 -11.64 -17.41
N LYS A 215 -5.03 -11.78 -16.89
CA LYS A 215 -3.86 -12.27 -17.65
C LYS A 215 -3.65 -11.46 -18.93
N ALA A 216 -3.91 -10.17 -18.87
CA ALA A 216 -3.77 -9.19 -19.93
C ALA A 216 -2.71 -8.17 -19.50
N HIS A 217 -1.45 -8.42 -19.86
CA HIS A 217 -0.33 -7.56 -19.53
C HIS A 217 -0.22 -6.46 -20.58
N VAL A 218 -0.53 -5.22 -20.23
CA VAL A 218 -0.37 -4.07 -21.14
C VAL A 218 1.12 -3.80 -21.34
N THR A 219 1.52 -3.71 -22.60
CA THR A 219 2.91 -3.57 -23.03
C THR A 219 3.24 -2.17 -23.53
N ARG A 220 2.25 -1.47 -24.07
CA ARG A 220 2.43 -0.13 -24.62
C ARG A 220 1.11 0.63 -24.73
N ILE A 221 1.15 1.96 -24.60
CA ILE A 221 0.07 2.88 -24.97
C ILE A 221 0.19 3.18 -26.47
N LEU A 222 -0.92 3.22 -27.18
CA LEU A 222 -1.00 3.54 -28.60
C LEU A 222 -1.37 5.01 -28.76
N PHE A 223 -0.62 5.72 -29.61
CA PHE A 223 -0.81 7.14 -29.87
C PHE A 223 -1.12 7.42 -31.35
N GLU A 224 -2.00 8.39 -31.60
CA GLU A 224 -2.15 9.10 -32.86
C GLU A 224 -1.69 10.55 -32.64
N GLY A 225 -0.50 10.90 -33.16
CA GLY A 225 0.18 12.12 -32.76
C GLY A 225 0.48 12.13 -31.27
N LYS A 226 -0.08 13.11 -30.54
CA LYS A 226 0.02 13.21 -29.09
C LYS A 226 -1.25 12.71 -28.34
N ARG A 227 -2.21 12.13 -29.03
CA ARG A 227 -3.42 11.60 -28.42
C ARG A 227 -3.29 10.10 -28.16
N ALA A 228 -3.49 9.67 -26.92
CA ALA A 228 -3.61 8.25 -26.57
C ALA A 228 -4.96 7.72 -27.09
N VAL A 229 -4.91 6.68 -27.92
CA VAL A 229 -6.09 6.09 -28.59
C VAL A 229 -6.36 4.65 -28.18
N GLY A 230 -5.49 4.05 -27.36
CA GLY A 230 -5.67 2.66 -26.92
C GLY A 230 -4.42 2.09 -26.29
N VAL A 231 -4.40 0.79 -26.14
CA VAL A 231 -3.28 0.03 -25.57
C VAL A 231 -3.01 -1.24 -26.37
N GLU A 232 -1.75 -1.64 -26.36
CA GLU A 232 -1.31 -2.98 -26.75
C GLU A 232 -1.15 -3.83 -25.47
N TYR A 233 -1.56 -5.08 -25.52
CA TYR A 233 -1.42 -6.00 -24.39
C TYR A 233 -1.15 -7.44 -24.83
N LEU A 234 -0.37 -8.16 -24.02
CA LEU A 234 -0.08 -9.57 -24.20
C LEU A 234 -1.10 -10.41 -23.41
N ARG A 235 -1.76 -11.36 -24.09
CA ARG A 235 -2.67 -12.31 -23.46
C ARG A 235 -2.60 -13.68 -24.12
N ASN A 236 -2.34 -14.72 -23.31
CA ASN A 236 -2.19 -16.10 -23.81
C ASN A 236 -1.12 -16.22 -24.93
N GLY A 237 0.01 -15.52 -24.78
CA GLY A 237 1.08 -15.52 -25.78
C GLY A 237 0.81 -14.71 -27.05
N GLN A 238 -0.34 -14.03 -27.16
CA GLN A 238 -0.73 -13.23 -28.32
C GLN A 238 -0.77 -11.75 -27.97
N THR A 239 -0.18 -10.93 -28.81
CA THR A 239 -0.33 -9.48 -28.78
C THR A 239 -1.71 -9.09 -29.32
N LYS A 240 -2.41 -8.24 -28.58
CA LYS A 240 -3.74 -7.73 -28.88
C LYS A 240 -3.80 -6.24 -28.64
N THR A 241 -4.78 -5.57 -29.26
CA THR A 241 -5.04 -4.14 -29.06
C THR A 241 -6.45 -3.91 -28.54
N ALA A 242 -6.60 -2.84 -27.76
CA ALA A 242 -7.90 -2.30 -27.34
C ALA A 242 -7.88 -0.80 -27.53
N HIS A 243 -8.93 -0.24 -28.15
CA HIS A 243 -9.04 1.18 -28.44
C HIS A 243 -9.98 1.89 -27.45
N ALA A 244 -9.58 3.09 -27.03
CA ALA A 244 -10.36 3.99 -26.20
C ALA A 244 -10.92 5.14 -27.05
N ARG A 245 -12.23 5.37 -27.00
CA ARG A 245 -12.88 6.52 -27.63
C ARG A 245 -12.63 7.81 -26.85
N ALA A 246 -12.73 7.73 -25.53
CA ALA A 246 -12.51 8.87 -24.63
C ALA A 246 -11.09 8.89 -24.12
N GLU A 247 -10.73 7.98 -23.19
CA GLU A 247 -9.42 8.02 -22.52
C GLU A 247 -8.86 6.63 -22.20
N VAL A 248 -7.53 6.56 -22.20
CA VAL A 248 -6.73 5.52 -21.55
C VAL A 248 -6.38 5.99 -20.14
N ILE A 249 -6.59 5.13 -19.12
CA ILE A 249 -6.35 5.47 -17.72
C ILE A 249 -5.38 4.46 -17.12
N LEU A 250 -4.21 4.91 -16.70
CA LEU A 250 -3.23 4.07 -16.05
C LEU A 250 -3.55 3.95 -14.55
N SER A 251 -3.66 2.72 -14.07
CA SER A 251 -3.86 2.35 -12.67
C SER A 251 -2.95 1.19 -12.26
N GLY A 252 -1.76 1.14 -12.87
CA GLY A 252 -0.75 0.08 -12.67
C GLY A 252 -0.01 0.19 -11.32
N GLY A 253 -0.19 1.27 -10.56
CA GLY A 253 0.50 1.55 -9.31
C GLY A 253 1.86 2.21 -9.51
N ALA A 254 2.49 2.59 -8.40
CA ALA A 254 3.69 3.41 -8.36
C ALA A 254 4.92 2.85 -9.11
N ILE A 255 4.89 1.59 -9.51
CA ILE A 255 5.99 0.98 -10.29
C ILE A 255 5.60 0.84 -11.75
N ASN A 256 4.44 0.25 -12.04
CA ASN A 256 4.09 -0.10 -13.42
C ASN A 256 3.52 1.08 -14.21
N SER A 257 2.87 2.07 -13.61
CA SER A 257 2.38 3.25 -14.33
C SER A 257 3.52 4.09 -14.91
N PRO A 258 4.55 4.52 -14.15
CA PRO A 258 5.69 5.21 -14.74
C PRO A 258 6.51 4.32 -15.70
N GLN A 259 6.65 3.01 -15.45
CA GLN A 259 7.28 2.08 -16.37
C GLN A 259 6.56 2.07 -17.72
N LEU A 260 5.22 1.99 -17.73
CA LEU A 260 4.43 1.96 -18.94
C LEU A 260 4.48 3.30 -19.70
N LEU A 261 4.51 4.45 -18.98
CA LEU A 261 4.74 5.75 -19.59
C LEU A 261 6.08 5.79 -20.32
N GLN A 262 7.17 5.38 -19.67
CA GLN A 262 8.52 5.34 -20.26
C GLN A 262 8.56 4.40 -21.46
N LEU A 263 8.02 3.18 -21.38
CA LEU A 263 7.95 2.23 -22.50
C LEU A 263 7.12 2.76 -23.69
N SER A 264 6.27 3.76 -23.44
CA SER A 264 5.38 4.35 -24.44
C SER A 264 5.84 5.72 -24.95
N GLY A 265 7.08 6.13 -24.64
CA GLY A 265 7.67 7.36 -25.15
C GLY A 265 7.37 8.61 -24.30
N ILE A 266 6.91 8.45 -23.04
CA ILE A 266 6.69 9.56 -22.11
C ILE A 266 7.64 9.40 -20.91
N GLY A 267 8.64 10.27 -20.82
CA GLY A 267 9.66 10.20 -19.77
C GLY A 267 10.90 11.02 -20.09
N PRO A 268 12.01 10.83 -19.34
CA PRO A 268 13.27 11.52 -19.60
C PRO A 268 13.81 11.16 -21.01
N GLY A 269 13.97 12.15 -21.89
CA GLY A 269 14.31 11.95 -23.29
C GLY A 269 15.58 11.13 -23.49
N ALA A 270 16.64 11.43 -22.76
CA ALA A 270 17.91 10.69 -22.81
C ALA A 270 17.78 9.22 -22.40
N LEU A 271 16.90 8.90 -21.42
CA LEU A 271 16.61 7.52 -21.03
C LEU A 271 15.89 6.78 -22.17
N LEU A 272 14.87 7.39 -22.77
CA LEU A 272 14.07 6.78 -23.83
C LEU A 272 14.94 6.50 -25.07
N GLN A 273 15.74 7.47 -25.51
CA GLN A 273 16.65 7.32 -26.64
C GLN A 273 17.69 6.21 -26.42
N ARG A 274 18.23 6.07 -25.21
CA ARG A 274 19.17 4.99 -24.85
C ARG A 274 18.57 3.59 -25.07
N HIS A 275 17.26 3.46 -24.94
CA HIS A 275 16.55 2.20 -25.14
C HIS A 275 15.84 2.11 -26.50
N ASN A 276 16.16 3.00 -27.46
CA ASN A 276 15.56 3.05 -28.79
C ASN A 276 14.02 3.19 -28.73
N ILE A 277 13.53 4.06 -27.84
CA ILE A 277 12.12 4.42 -27.70
C ILE A 277 11.94 5.85 -28.23
N ASP A 278 11.02 6.02 -29.19
CA ASP A 278 10.69 7.34 -29.74
C ASP A 278 10.05 8.22 -28.66
N VAL A 279 10.50 9.46 -28.54
CA VAL A 279 10.00 10.43 -27.57
C VAL A 279 8.70 11.05 -28.09
N ILE A 280 7.57 10.70 -27.48
CA ILE A 280 6.25 11.34 -27.72
C ILE A 280 6.16 12.64 -26.92
N HIS A 281 6.57 12.60 -25.66
CA HIS A 281 6.63 13.76 -24.77
C HIS A 281 7.76 13.60 -23.76
N GLU A 282 8.65 14.58 -23.71
CA GLU A 282 9.72 14.62 -22.72
C GLU A 282 9.17 15.08 -21.37
N SER A 283 9.38 14.27 -20.34
CA SER A 283 8.97 14.54 -18.97
C SER A 283 9.96 13.94 -17.99
N ASP A 284 10.82 14.77 -17.42
CA ASP A 284 11.87 14.35 -16.48
C ASP A 284 11.36 13.83 -15.15
N HIS A 285 10.09 14.10 -14.83
CA HIS A 285 9.46 13.72 -13.56
C HIS A 285 8.84 12.31 -13.58
N VAL A 286 8.68 11.67 -14.74
CA VAL A 286 8.18 10.29 -14.84
C VAL A 286 9.20 9.33 -14.21
N GLY A 287 8.78 8.67 -13.12
CA GLY A 287 9.62 7.78 -12.33
C GLY A 287 10.40 8.46 -11.21
N LYS A 288 10.41 9.80 -11.11
CA LYS A 288 11.06 10.56 -10.02
C LYS A 288 10.17 10.67 -8.77
N ASN A 289 10.73 11.25 -7.72
CA ASN A 289 10.05 11.52 -6.44
C ASN A 289 9.48 10.27 -5.75
N LEU A 290 10.03 9.10 -6.04
CA LEU A 290 9.64 7.86 -5.37
C LEU A 290 9.79 8.02 -3.86
N GLN A 291 8.71 7.80 -3.12
CA GLN A 291 8.72 7.74 -1.66
C GLN A 291 8.18 6.39 -1.20
N ASP A 292 8.69 5.91 -0.07
CA ASP A 292 8.20 4.71 0.62
C ASP A 292 8.50 4.81 2.11
N HIS A 293 7.75 4.12 2.95
CA HIS A 293 8.02 4.02 4.37
C HIS A 293 9.07 2.93 4.65
N LEU A 294 10.22 3.33 5.18
CA LEU A 294 11.20 2.39 5.75
C LEU A 294 10.79 2.04 7.18
N GLY A 295 10.71 0.75 7.51
CA GLY A 295 10.36 0.28 8.83
C GLY A 295 11.51 -0.37 9.58
N GLY A 296 11.42 -0.35 10.90
CA GLY A 296 12.23 -1.11 11.84
C GLY A 296 11.35 -1.88 12.81
N ASP A 297 11.88 -2.92 13.43
CA ASP A 297 11.17 -3.66 14.47
C ASP A 297 12.13 -4.25 15.51
N ASN A 298 11.65 -4.34 16.76
CA ASN A 298 12.31 -5.05 17.82
C ASN A 298 11.53 -6.34 18.12
N HIS A 299 12.23 -7.45 18.28
CA HIS A 299 11.66 -8.74 18.63
C HIS A 299 11.92 -9.08 20.08
N TYR A 300 10.91 -9.65 20.73
CA TYR A 300 10.95 -10.02 22.12
C TYR A 300 10.53 -11.47 22.33
N ARG A 301 11.26 -12.18 23.21
CA ARG A 301 10.83 -13.45 23.74
C ARG A 301 9.86 -13.17 24.91
N ALA A 302 8.76 -13.89 24.96
CA ALA A 302 7.73 -13.69 25.96
C ALA A 302 7.72 -14.80 27.01
N ARG A 303 7.35 -14.45 28.26
CA ARG A 303 7.08 -15.40 29.36
C ARG A 303 5.68 -16.00 29.29
N VAL A 304 4.82 -15.44 28.47
CA VAL A 304 3.40 -15.81 28.31
C VAL A 304 3.15 -16.38 26.91
N PRO A 305 2.11 -17.19 26.71
CA PRO A 305 1.74 -17.70 25.39
C PRO A 305 1.49 -16.56 24.40
N THR A 306 1.90 -16.77 23.15
CA THR A 306 1.67 -15.87 22.01
C THR A 306 1.08 -16.67 20.84
N LEU A 307 0.76 -16.04 19.75
CA LEU A 307 0.27 -16.75 18.55
C LEU A 307 1.30 -17.76 17.99
N ASN A 308 2.58 -17.72 18.42
CA ASN A 308 3.56 -18.72 18.02
C ASN A 308 3.14 -20.12 18.43
N GLN A 309 2.61 -20.30 19.66
CA GLN A 309 2.15 -21.58 20.17
C GLN A 309 0.88 -22.09 19.48
N GLU A 310 0.08 -21.18 18.93
CA GLU A 310 -1.14 -21.55 18.19
C GLU A 310 -0.86 -21.86 16.71
N LEU A 311 0.06 -21.10 16.07
CA LEU A 311 0.24 -21.13 14.63
C LEU A 311 1.44 -21.95 14.15
N ARG A 312 2.34 -22.38 15.05
CA ARG A 312 3.51 -23.21 14.68
C ARG A 312 3.23 -24.71 14.74
N PRO A 313 2.66 -25.27 15.84
CA PRO A 313 2.40 -26.70 15.94
C PRO A 313 1.34 -27.17 14.92
N MET A 314 1.46 -28.39 14.44
CA MET A 314 0.49 -28.96 13.48
C MET A 314 -0.94 -28.99 14.06
N LEU A 315 -1.09 -29.44 15.33
CA LEU A 315 -2.40 -29.47 16.00
C LEU A 315 -2.98 -28.06 16.17
N GLY A 316 -2.14 -27.06 16.49
CA GLY A 316 -2.57 -25.66 16.58
C GLY A 316 -3.05 -25.13 15.22
N LYS A 317 -2.33 -25.41 14.14
CA LYS A 317 -2.76 -25.06 12.78
C LYS A 317 -4.08 -25.70 12.40
N LEU A 318 -4.27 -26.98 12.72
CA LEU A 318 -5.53 -27.70 12.47
C LEU A 318 -6.68 -27.09 13.26
N LYS A 319 -6.48 -26.80 14.57
CA LYS A 319 -7.48 -26.14 15.42
C LYS A 319 -7.86 -24.77 14.87
N ALA A 320 -6.88 -23.91 14.58
CA ALA A 320 -7.11 -22.58 14.01
C ALA A 320 -7.79 -22.68 12.62
N GLY A 321 -7.40 -23.64 11.81
CA GLY A 321 -8.03 -23.93 10.50
C GLY A 321 -9.48 -24.35 10.63
N MET A 322 -9.81 -25.30 11.51
CA MET A 322 -11.20 -25.72 11.79
C MET A 322 -12.05 -24.58 12.32
N GLN A 323 -11.53 -23.84 13.32
CA GLN A 323 -12.21 -22.67 13.85
C GLN A 323 -12.54 -21.66 12.74
N TYR A 324 -11.58 -21.34 11.89
CA TYR A 324 -11.79 -20.41 10.79
C TYR A 324 -12.81 -20.93 9.75
N VAL A 325 -12.74 -22.20 9.37
CA VAL A 325 -13.67 -22.77 8.40
C VAL A 325 -15.10 -22.77 8.93
N LEU A 326 -15.30 -23.12 10.20
CA LEU A 326 -16.62 -23.24 10.80
C LEU A 326 -17.23 -21.91 11.23
N THR A 327 -16.42 -20.97 11.72
CA THR A 327 -16.92 -19.75 12.36
C THR A 327 -16.48 -18.45 11.69
N ARG A 328 -15.48 -18.48 10.81
CA ARG A 328 -14.81 -17.30 10.23
C ARG A 328 -14.18 -16.38 11.29
N LYS A 329 -13.84 -16.92 12.46
CA LYS A 329 -13.22 -16.24 13.59
C LYS A 329 -11.87 -16.84 13.95
N GLY A 330 -11.21 -16.28 14.98
CA GLY A 330 -9.91 -16.70 15.47
C GLY A 330 -8.74 -16.07 14.73
N PRO A 331 -7.49 -16.50 14.99
CA PRO A 331 -6.30 -15.81 14.51
C PRO A 331 -6.20 -15.71 12.99
N LEU A 332 -6.79 -16.65 12.25
CA LEU A 332 -6.76 -16.63 10.78
C LEU A 332 -7.69 -15.58 10.14
N SER A 333 -8.63 -15.02 10.90
CA SER A 333 -9.54 -13.95 10.47
C SER A 333 -8.99 -12.53 10.70
N LEU A 334 -7.81 -12.41 11.30
CA LEU A 334 -7.18 -11.15 11.68
C LEU A 334 -5.95 -10.83 10.83
N SER A 335 -5.48 -9.59 10.93
CA SER A 335 -4.14 -9.22 10.50
C SER A 335 -3.10 -9.67 11.52
N LEU A 336 -1.85 -9.76 11.09
CA LEU A 336 -0.70 -9.94 11.98
C LEU A 336 -0.55 -8.75 12.93
N ASN A 337 -0.64 -7.53 12.38
CA ASN A 337 -0.58 -6.29 13.15
C ASN A 337 -1.95 -6.03 13.79
N GLN A 338 -2.09 -6.39 15.07
CA GLN A 338 -3.34 -6.24 15.81
C GLN A 338 -3.43 -4.90 16.56
N GLY A 339 -2.30 -4.33 16.91
CA GLY A 339 -2.20 -3.03 17.55
C GLY A 339 -1.13 -2.17 16.92
N GLY A 340 -1.03 -0.95 17.39
CA GLY A 340 -0.06 0.02 16.94
C GLY A 340 -0.43 1.41 17.41
N GLY A 341 -0.28 2.40 16.53
CA GLY A 341 -0.66 3.77 16.82
C GLY A 341 0.11 4.79 16.00
N PHE A 342 -0.21 6.04 16.23
CA PHE A 342 0.43 7.18 15.59
C PHE A 342 0.86 8.16 16.68
N VAL A 343 2.11 8.57 16.66
CA VAL A 343 2.69 9.44 17.69
C VAL A 343 3.45 10.59 17.07
N GLN A 344 3.44 11.72 17.75
CA GLN A 344 4.28 12.87 17.43
C GLN A 344 5.49 12.83 18.36
N LEU A 345 6.69 12.68 17.79
CA LEU A 345 7.97 12.68 18.52
C LEU A 345 8.73 13.99 18.37
N ASP A 346 8.48 14.71 17.28
CA ASP A 346 9.02 16.05 17.08
C ASP A 346 7.95 17.07 17.49
N PRO A 347 8.21 17.92 18.51
CA PRO A 347 7.26 18.93 18.94
C PRO A 347 6.87 19.92 17.84
N ASP A 348 7.76 20.14 16.88
CA ASP A 348 7.55 21.06 15.75
C ASP A 348 6.80 20.40 14.58
N ALA A 349 6.56 19.08 14.62
CA ALA A 349 5.78 18.40 13.60
C ALA A 349 4.29 18.82 13.66
N ASN A 350 3.68 19.03 12.51
CA ASN A 350 2.25 19.33 12.42
C ASN A 350 1.43 18.02 12.39
N GLY A 351 1.52 17.21 13.47
CA GLY A 351 0.80 15.94 13.65
C GLY A 351 1.75 14.72 13.70
N PRO A 352 1.23 13.49 13.68
CA PRO A 352 2.02 12.29 13.90
C PRO A 352 3.18 12.15 12.91
N ASP A 353 4.36 11.85 13.41
CA ASP A 353 5.59 11.66 12.63
C ASP A 353 6.13 10.24 12.68
N LEU A 354 5.59 9.39 13.58
CA LEU A 354 5.92 7.98 13.67
C LEU A 354 4.66 7.10 13.77
N GLN A 355 4.62 6.03 12.99
CA GLN A 355 3.62 4.96 13.10
C GLN A 355 4.22 3.77 13.84
N LEU A 356 3.47 3.19 14.78
CA LEU A 356 3.81 2.00 15.54
C LEU A 356 3.01 0.80 15.07
N TYR A 357 3.59 -0.41 15.20
CA TYR A 357 2.92 -1.69 14.95
C TYR A 357 3.16 -2.63 16.11
N PHE A 358 2.16 -3.41 16.46
CA PHE A 358 2.26 -4.48 17.44
C PHE A 358 1.72 -5.78 16.86
N SER A 359 2.53 -6.82 16.90
CA SER A 359 2.16 -8.16 16.43
C SER A 359 2.39 -9.18 17.54
N PRO A 360 1.36 -9.89 18.03
CA PRO A 360 1.49 -10.89 19.11
C PRO A 360 2.07 -12.21 18.60
N VAL A 361 2.99 -12.13 17.65
CA VAL A 361 3.74 -13.25 17.06
C VAL A 361 5.11 -12.77 16.65
N SER A 362 6.14 -13.58 16.84
CA SER A 362 7.46 -13.36 16.27
C SER A 362 7.78 -14.38 15.17
N TYR A 363 8.58 -13.98 14.23
CA TYR A 363 9.03 -14.84 13.13
C TYR A 363 10.38 -14.37 12.60
N THR A 364 11.27 -15.32 12.31
CA THR A 364 12.51 -15.02 11.63
C THR A 364 12.25 -14.79 10.14
N ARG A 365 12.63 -13.63 9.60
CA ARG A 365 12.59 -13.37 8.17
C ARG A 365 13.59 -14.25 7.46
N ALA A 366 13.12 -14.98 6.45
CA ALA A 366 13.97 -15.76 5.56
C ALA A 366 14.36 -14.92 4.34
N PRO A 367 15.47 -15.26 3.67
CA PRO A 367 15.76 -14.71 2.36
C PRO A 367 14.61 -14.91 1.39
N VAL A 368 14.49 -13.99 0.44
CA VAL A 368 13.41 -13.99 -0.54
C VAL A 368 13.32 -15.32 -1.28
N GLY A 369 12.11 -15.89 -1.35
CA GLY A 369 11.85 -17.13 -2.07
C GLY A 369 12.20 -18.43 -1.31
N VAL A 370 12.85 -18.36 -0.15
CA VAL A 370 13.23 -19.55 0.62
C VAL A 370 12.04 -20.18 1.34
N ARG A 371 11.16 -19.37 1.91
CA ARG A 371 9.96 -19.83 2.62
C ARG A 371 8.90 -18.72 2.71
N PRO A 372 7.63 -19.03 3.06
CA PRO A 372 6.64 -18.02 3.37
C PRO A 372 7.13 -17.03 4.43
N LEU A 373 6.71 -15.76 4.31
CA LEU A 373 7.09 -14.69 5.25
C LEU A 373 6.89 -15.10 6.71
N MET A 374 5.74 -15.70 7.01
CA MET A 374 5.38 -16.09 8.37
C MET A 374 5.68 -17.56 8.62
N ASN A 375 6.77 -17.79 9.31
CA ASN A 375 7.07 -19.05 9.99
C ASN A 375 7.36 -18.70 11.46
N PRO A 376 6.36 -18.82 12.35
CA PRO A 376 6.50 -18.42 13.75
C PRO A 376 7.72 -19.08 14.41
N ASP A 377 8.41 -18.34 15.27
CA ASP A 377 9.55 -18.85 16.02
C ASP A 377 9.15 -20.02 16.93
N PRO A 378 10.09 -20.92 17.31
CA PRO A 378 9.80 -22.11 18.12
C PRO A 378 9.50 -21.81 19.60
N PHE A 379 9.50 -20.57 19.98
CA PHE A 379 9.27 -20.06 21.35
C PHE A 379 8.17 -19.01 21.34
N PRO A 380 7.60 -18.67 22.51
CA PRO A 380 6.69 -17.53 22.65
C PRO A 380 7.42 -16.24 22.27
N GLY A 381 6.87 -15.44 21.37
CA GLY A 381 7.50 -14.20 20.97
C GLY A 381 6.51 -13.24 20.32
N PHE A 382 6.88 -11.97 20.30
CA PHE A 382 6.12 -10.89 19.67
C PHE A 382 7.08 -9.84 19.12
N LEU A 383 6.56 -8.92 18.31
CA LEU A 383 7.34 -7.80 17.79
C LEU A 383 6.60 -6.48 17.97
N ILE A 384 7.40 -5.41 18.13
CA ILE A 384 6.94 -4.03 18.03
C ILE A 384 7.70 -3.39 16.88
N GLY A 385 6.98 -2.94 15.87
CA GLY A 385 7.54 -2.29 14.69
C GLY A 385 7.19 -0.82 14.65
N PHE A 386 7.87 -0.08 13.76
CA PHE A 386 7.60 1.33 13.51
C PHE A 386 8.06 1.74 12.12
N ASN A 387 7.58 2.89 11.66
CA ASN A 387 8.15 3.62 10.55
C ASN A 387 7.91 5.13 10.72
N PRO A 388 8.82 6.00 10.24
CA PRO A 388 8.53 7.41 10.06
C PRO A 388 7.32 7.62 9.13
N CYS A 389 6.41 8.54 9.49
CA CYS A 389 5.21 8.81 8.70
C CYS A 389 5.48 9.68 7.47
N LYS A 390 6.44 10.58 7.55
CA LYS A 390 6.77 11.56 6.51
C LYS A 390 8.27 11.52 6.19
N PRO A 391 8.77 10.43 5.57
CA PRO A 391 10.17 10.39 5.14
C PRO A 391 10.46 11.49 4.14
N THR A 392 11.66 12.06 4.23
CA THR A 392 12.13 13.14 3.36
C THR A 392 13.05 12.64 2.25
N SER A 393 13.60 11.44 2.39
CA SER A 393 14.35 10.77 1.33
C SER A 393 13.45 10.47 0.14
N THR A 394 13.97 10.70 -1.07
CA THR A 394 13.27 10.45 -2.33
C THR A 394 14.15 9.65 -3.29
N GLY A 395 13.52 8.71 -3.97
CA GLY A 395 14.15 7.88 -4.96
C GLY A 395 13.61 8.10 -6.37
N HIS A 396 13.88 7.13 -7.22
CA HIS A 396 13.35 7.10 -8.58
C HIS A 396 13.29 5.67 -9.12
N LEU A 397 12.60 5.50 -10.23
CA LEU A 397 12.66 4.27 -11.02
C LEU A 397 12.83 4.60 -12.51
N GLN A 398 13.45 3.68 -13.25
CA GLN A 398 13.66 3.81 -14.69
C GLN A 398 13.62 2.43 -15.37
N ILE A 399 13.16 2.40 -16.62
CA ILE A 399 13.28 1.19 -17.43
C ILE A 399 14.74 0.81 -17.63
N CYS A 400 15.02 -0.48 -17.79
CA CYS A 400 16.35 -1.01 -18.08
C CYS A 400 16.49 -1.50 -19.53
N SER A 401 15.38 -1.62 -20.27
CA SER A 401 15.31 -1.94 -21.69
C SER A 401 13.96 -1.50 -22.27
N ASN A 402 13.73 -1.74 -23.55
CA ASN A 402 12.42 -1.59 -24.18
C ASN A 402 11.53 -2.84 -24.10
N ASN A 403 11.97 -3.88 -23.38
CA ASN A 403 11.19 -5.08 -23.15
C ASN A 403 10.19 -4.88 -21.99
N PRO A 404 8.86 -4.86 -22.23
CA PRO A 404 7.86 -4.63 -21.20
C PRO A 404 7.78 -5.74 -20.13
N MET A 405 8.43 -6.88 -20.36
CA MET A 405 8.47 -7.99 -19.41
C MET A 405 9.61 -7.87 -18.39
N GLU A 406 10.56 -6.97 -18.62
CA GLU A 406 11.65 -6.72 -17.68
C GLU A 406 11.22 -5.72 -16.60
N PRO A 407 11.52 -6.01 -15.32
CA PRO A 407 11.21 -5.08 -14.25
C PRO A 407 12.06 -3.80 -14.38
N PRO A 408 11.54 -2.63 -13.98
CA PRO A 408 12.35 -1.42 -13.94
C PRO A 408 13.37 -1.50 -12.81
N LYS A 409 14.47 -0.74 -12.94
CA LYS A 409 15.40 -0.48 -11.86
C LYS A 409 14.77 0.49 -10.86
N ILE A 410 14.84 0.14 -9.57
CA ILE A 410 14.20 0.88 -8.48
C ILE A 410 15.29 1.34 -7.50
N TYR A 411 15.45 2.64 -7.37
CA TYR A 411 16.38 3.30 -6.44
C TYR A 411 15.54 4.01 -5.38
N SER A 412 15.45 3.45 -4.18
CA SER A 412 14.60 4.01 -3.11
C SER A 412 15.29 5.13 -2.35
N ASN A 413 16.62 5.14 -2.31
CA ASN A 413 17.45 6.10 -1.59
C ASN A 413 17.06 6.24 -0.11
N TYR A 414 16.75 5.11 0.56
CA TYR A 414 16.40 5.14 1.98
C TYR A 414 17.52 5.74 2.83
N LEU A 415 17.13 6.46 3.88
CA LEU A 415 18.07 7.10 4.83
C LEU A 415 19.05 8.09 4.17
N ASP A 416 18.65 8.72 3.09
CA ASP A 416 19.48 9.72 2.41
C ASP A 416 19.56 11.03 3.19
N THR A 417 18.56 11.35 3.99
CA THR A 417 18.50 12.56 4.81
C THR A 417 18.78 12.29 6.29
N GLU A 418 19.34 13.31 6.98
CA GLU A 418 19.58 13.24 8.41
C GLU A 418 18.28 13.18 9.23
N TYR A 419 17.19 13.77 8.71
CA TYR A 419 15.88 13.67 9.34
C TYR A 419 15.42 12.20 9.43
N ASP A 420 15.51 11.46 8.33
CA ASP A 420 15.08 10.06 8.29
C ASP A 420 15.92 9.17 9.22
N LYS A 421 17.25 9.36 9.25
CA LYS A 421 18.15 8.68 10.17
C LYS A 421 17.78 8.94 11.63
N LYS A 422 17.56 10.23 11.99
CA LYS A 422 17.16 10.65 13.34
C LYS A 422 15.81 10.04 13.74
N MET A 423 14.83 10.01 12.82
CA MET A 423 13.51 9.46 13.12
C MET A 423 13.57 7.94 13.33
N MET A 424 14.41 7.23 12.60
CA MET A 424 14.61 5.79 12.82
C MET A 424 15.24 5.51 14.18
N LEU A 425 16.24 6.28 14.62
CA LEU A 425 16.82 6.19 15.97
C LEU A 425 15.76 6.44 17.06
N LYS A 426 15.00 7.54 16.94
CA LYS A 426 13.91 7.87 17.87
C LYS A 426 12.88 6.73 17.96
N GLY A 427 12.59 6.06 16.84
CA GLY A 427 11.68 4.92 16.78
C GLY A 427 12.15 3.74 17.63
N VAL A 428 13.42 3.33 17.52
CA VAL A 428 14.00 2.25 18.34
C VAL A 428 13.96 2.62 19.84
N HIS A 429 14.33 3.84 20.19
CA HIS A 429 14.27 4.32 21.58
C HIS A 429 12.83 4.31 22.13
N LEU A 430 11.86 4.74 21.33
CA LEU A 430 10.45 4.71 21.74
C LEU A 430 9.95 3.28 21.99
N ILE A 431 10.25 2.34 21.08
CA ILE A 431 9.88 0.93 21.25
C ILE A 431 10.46 0.37 22.55
N ARG A 432 11.74 0.63 22.83
CA ARG A 432 12.37 0.19 24.09
C ARG A 432 11.73 0.82 25.31
N ARG A 433 11.34 2.09 25.25
CA ARG A 433 10.60 2.75 26.32
C ARG A 433 9.25 2.08 26.59
N ILE A 434 8.51 1.74 25.53
CA ILE A 434 7.24 0.99 25.64
C ILE A 434 7.47 -0.43 26.19
N ALA A 435 8.49 -1.13 25.72
CA ALA A 435 8.81 -2.50 26.16
C ALA A 435 9.21 -2.55 27.64
N ASN A 436 9.85 -1.51 28.16
CA ASN A 436 10.27 -1.38 29.55
C ASN A 436 9.16 -0.87 30.48
N ALA A 437 8.00 -0.50 29.95
CA ALA A 437 6.85 -0.14 30.78
C ALA A 437 6.30 -1.36 31.55
N PRO A 438 5.80 -1.20 32.78
CA PRO A 438 5.40 -2.31 33.66
C PRO A 438 4.51 -3.37 33.01
N ALA A 439 3.54 -2.96 32.19
CA ALA A 439 2.59 -3.87 31.56
C ALA A 439 3.24 -4.81 30.53
N LEU A 440 4.30 -4.40 29.82
CA LEU A 440 5.04 -5.28 28.90
C LEU A 440 6.27 -5.89 29.55
N GLN A 441 6.97 -5.18 30.43
CA GLN A 441 8.13 -5.70 31.15
C GLN A 441 7.80 -7.00 31.91
N SER A 442 6.63 -7.08 32.51
CA SER A 442 6.17 -8.28 33.25
C SER A 442 6.05 -9.53 32.36
N VAL A 443 5.83 -9.38 31.05
CA VAL A 443 5.64 -10.47 30.09
C VAL A 443 6.83 -10.69 29.17
N ILE A 444 7.83 -9.80 29.15
CA ILE A 444 9.07 -9.95 28.37
C ILE A 444 10.09 -10.80 29.15
N GLU A 445 10.62 -11.83 28.48
CA GLU A 445 11.78 -12.59 28.98
C GLU A 445 13.08 -11.92 28.59
N THR A 446 13.21 -11.57 27.30
CA THR A 446 14.40 -10.90 26.76
C THR A 446 14.10 -10.18 25.43
N GLU A 447 14.85 -9.13 25.13
CA GLU A 447 14.92 -8.53 23.81
C GLU A 447 15.85 -9.37 22.92
N LEU A 448 15.32 -9.85 21.79
CA LEU A 448 16.07 -10.68 20.84
C LEU A 448 16.79 -9.84 19.79
N THR A 449 16.09 -8.81 19.27
CA THR A 449 16.64 -7.86 18.31
C THR A 449 16.16 -6.45 18.65
N PRO A 450 17.05 -5.45 18.58
CA PRO A 450 18.49 -5.51 18.30
C PRO A 450 19.29 -6.29 19.36
N GLY A 451 18.74 -6.54 20.55
CA GLY A 451 19.37 -7.21 21.67
C GLY A 451 19.92 -6.23 22.72
N ALA A 452 19.97 -6.71 23.98
CA ALA A 452 20.31 -5.87 25.13
C ALA A 452 21.74 -5.27 25.10
N ASN A 453 22.63 -5.82 24.27
CA ASN A 453 24.00 -5.33 24.10
C ASN A 453 24.11 -4.13 23.16
N VAL A 454 23.16 -3.90 22.28
CA VAL A 454 23.08 -2.75 21.36
C VAL A 454 22.50 -1.55 22.11
N LYS A 455 23.35 -0.64 22.60
CA LYS A 455 22.92 0.45 23.51
C LYS A 455 23.15 1.85 22.97
N SER A 456 24.29 2.09 22.32
CA SER A 456 24.62 3.41 21.79
C SER A 456 23.86 3.70 20.50
N ASP A 457 23.67 5.00 20.21
CA ASP A 457 23.04 5.43 18.96
C ASP A 457 23.80 4.95 17.73
N THR A 458 25.13 4.83 17.81
CA THR A 458 25.95 4.28 16.74
C THR A 458 25.63 2.80 16.47
N GLU A 459 25.54 1.98 17.52
CA GLU A 459 25.18 0.55 17.41
C GLU A 459 23.73 0.38 16.91
N ILE A 460 22.82 1.25 17.37
CA ILE A 460 21.42 1.25 16.90
C ILE A 460 21.35 1.65 15.42
N ALA A 461 22.13 2.66 15.00
CA ALA A 461 22.19 3.08 13.60
C ALA A 461 22.72 1.94 12.71
N GLU A 462 23.73 1.20 13.17
CA GLU A 462 24.23 0.02 12.46
C GLU A 462 23.16 -1.07 12.36
N TYR A 463 22.45 -1.36 13.44
CA TYR A 463 21.31 -2.29 13.43
C TYR A 463 20.24 -1.85 12.42
N ILE A 464 19.89 -0.56 12.38
CA ILE A 464 18.92 0.01 11.43
C ILE A 464 19.40 -0.25 10.00
N ARG A 465 20.65 0.04 9.66
CA ARG A 465 21.19 -0.17 8.31
C ARG A 465 21.08 -1.64 7.88
N GLN A 466 21.35 -2.57 8.80
CA GLN A 466 21.38 -4.02 8.51
C GLN A 466 19.99 -4.67 8.51
N LYS A 467 19.01 -4.14 9.26
CA LYS A 467 17.76 -4.86 9.55
C LYS A 467 16.49 -4.12 9.14
N SER A 468 16.59 -2.87 8.70
CA SER A 468 15.41 -2.15 8.18
C SER A 468 14.83 -2.78 6.91
N TRP A 469 13.59 -2.51 6.65
CA TRP A 469 12.83 -3.10 5.56
C TRP A 469 11.71 -2.15 5.10
N SER A 470 11.24 -2.31 3.88
CA SER A 470 10.11 -1.54 3.36
C SER A 470 8.80 -1.95 4.04
N VAL A 471 7.95 -0.98 4.36
CA VAL A 471 6.55 -1.23 4.76
C VAL A 471 5.64 -1.37 3.54
N PHE A 472 6.24 -1.32 2.33
CA PHE A 472 5.59 -1.60 1.04
C PHE A 472 4.56 -0.55 0.61
N HIS A 473 4.86 0.73 0.83
CA HIS A 473 4.03 1.88 0.51
C HIS A 473 4.58 2.79 -0.62
N PRO A 474 5.19 2.25 -1.72
CA PRO A 474 5.75 3.10 -2.76
C PRO A 474 4.68 3.96 -3.43
N CYS A 475 5.02 5.24 -3.65
CA CYS A 475 4.13 6.23 -4.26
C CYS A 475 4.93 7.36 -4.96
N SER A 476 4.24 8.35 -5.50
CA SER A 476 4.75 9.66 -5.95
C SER A 476 5.54 9.65 -7.28
N THR A 477 5.66 8.55 -7.97
CA THR A 477 6.46 8.38 -9.20
C THR A 477 5.87 9.00 -10.47
N CYS A 478 4.62 9.47 -10.41
CA CYS A 478 3.93 10.27 -11.42
C CYS A 478 3.18 11.41 -10.74
N ARG A 479 3.84 12.13 -9.81
CA ARG A 479 3.17 13.06 -8.89
C ARG A 479 2.30 14.08 -9.60
N MET A 480 1.15 14.40 -9.00
CA MET A 480 0.27 15.45 -9.47
C MET A 480 0.69 16.84 -8.94
N GLY A 481 0.34 17.86 -9.70
CA GLY A 481 0.53 19.26 -9.32
C GLY A 481 0.12 20.21 -10.42
N SER A 482 -0.03 21.49 -10.11
CA SER A 482 -0.42 22.53 -11.06
C SER A 482 0.73 23.02 -11.96
N ASP A 483 1.99 22.74 -11.58
CA ASP A 483 3.17 23.10 -12.35
C ASP A 483 3.61 21.93 -13.24
N PRO A 484 3.50 22.04 -14.59
CA PRO A 484 3.92 20.99 -15.52
C PRO A 484 5.44 20.72 -15.48
N ASN A 485 6.26 21.69 -15.04
CA ASN A 485 7.70 21.50 -14.93
C ASN A 485 8.13 20.71 -13.68
N MET A 486 7.18 20.46 -12.74
CA MET A 486 7.45 19.78 -11.48
C MET A 486 6.56 18.54 -11.29
N SER A 487 5.66 18.26 -12.24
CA SER A 487 4.63 17.24 -12.12
C SER A 487 4.45 16.43 -13.41
N VAL A 488 3.95 15.22 -13.27
CA VAL A 488 3.63 14.34 -14.41
C VAL A 488 2.17 14.51 -14.84
N VAL A 489 1.27 14.73 -13.87
CA VAL A 489 -0.16 14.93 -14.13
C VAL A 489 -0.66 16.22 -13.50
N ASP A 490 -1.67 16.81 -14.13
CA ASP A 490 -2.38 17.97 -13.61
C ASP A 490 -3.29 17.61 -12.42
N PRO A 491 -3.92 18.60 -11.72
CA PRO A 491 -4.86 18.32 -10.63
C PRO A 491 -6.10 17.52 -11.05
N ARG A 492 -6.38 17.41 -12.36
CA ARG A 492 -7.43 16.55 -12.92
C ARG A 492 -6.89 15.19 -13.37
N LEU A 493 -5.63 14.89 -13.04
CA LEU A 493 -4.90 13.64 -13.31
C LEU A 493 -4.60 13.37 -14.78
N ARG A 494 -4.72 14.36 -15.66
CA ARG A 494 -4.33 14.27 -17.07
C ARG A 494 -2.81 14.37 -17.19
N VAL A 495 -2.22 13.50 -17.99
CA VAL A 495 -0.78 13.52 -18.25
C VAL A 495 -0.44 14.77 -19.07
N TYR A 496 0.49 15.58 -18.58
CA TYR A 496 0.93 16.77 -19.29
C TYR A 496 1.52 16.44 -20.66
N GLY A 497 1.27 17.33 -21.63
CA GLY A 497 1.82 17.26 -22.98
C GLY A 497 1.20 16.22 -23.93
N VAL A 498 0.20 15.46 -23.50
CA VAL A 498 -0.55 14.49 -24.31
C VAL A 498 -2.04 14.55 -23.99
N ASP A 499 -2.87 14.12 -24.92
CA ASP A 499 -4.32 14.06 -24.79
C ASP A 499 -4.82 12.62 -24.57
N GLY A 500 -6.01 12.48 -23.96
CA GLY A 500 -6.69 11.20 -23.81
C GLY A 500 -5.98 10.22 -22.86
N LEU A 501 -5.11 10.70 -21.96
CA LEU A 501 -4.34 9.88 -21.03
C LEU A 501 -4.39 10.45 -19.60
N ARG A 502 -4.70 9.57 -18.63
CA ARG A 502 -4.60 9.90 -17.20
C ARG A 502 -3.81 8.83 -16.44
N VAL A 503 -3.31 9.23 -15.26
CA VAL A 503 -2.78 8.30 -14.25
C VAL A 503 -3.64 8.39 -13.00
N VAL A 504 -4.14 7.25 -12.51
CA VAL A 504 -5.07 7.16 -11.38
C VAL A 504 -4.65 6.01 -10.45
N ASP A 505 -3.64 6.23 -9.65
CA ASP A 505 -3.15 5.30 -8.61
C ASP A 505 -2.20 6.01 -7.63
N ALA A 506 -1.50 5.27 -6.77
CA ALA A 506 -0.60 5.86 -5.78
C ALA A 506 0.61 6.61 -6.37
N SER A 507 0.91 6.43 -7.66
CA SER A 507 2.01 7.18 -8.30
C SER A 507 1.76 8.68 -8.37
N ILE A 508 0.47 9.11 -8.34
CA ILE A 508 0.11 10.53 -8.46
C ILE A 508 0.26 11.31 -7.14
N PHE A 509 0.48 10.65 -6.02
CA PHE A 509 0.56 11.35 -4.74
C PHE A 509 1.65 12.43 -4.79
N PRO A 510 1.37 13.70 -4.40
CA PRO A 510 2.41 14.74 -4.29
C PRO A 510 3.48 14.37 -3.26
N THR A 511 3.03 13.82 -2.13
CA THR A 511 3.87 13.30 -1.05
C THR A 511 3.20 12.06 -0.44
N ILE A 512 4.00 11.19 0.19
CA ILE A 512 3.48 10.02 0.89
C ILE A 512 2.60 10.45 2.07
N PRO A 513 1.37 9.90 2.21
CA PRO A 513 0.50 10.21 3.34
C PRO A 513 0.89 9.45 4.60
N THR A 514 0.49 9.98 5.76
CA THR A 514 0.70 9.36 7.07
C THR A 514 0.02 7.98 7.14
N GLY A 515 0.81 6.92 7.28
CA GLY A 515 0.33 5.54 7.43
C GLY A 515 0.15 4.76 6.13
N ASN A 516 -0.66 3.70 6.18
CA ASN A 516 -0.82 2.74 5.09
C ASN A 516 -1.56 3.36 3.90
N ILE A 517 -1.07 3.15 2.68
CA ILE A 517 -1.55 3.87 1.47
C ILE A 517 -2.71 3.19 0.71
N ASN A 518 -3.28 2.08 1.20
CA ASN A 518 -4.36 1.40 0.48
C ASN A 518 -5.66 2.22 0.44
N ALA A 519 -6.09 2.79 1.58
CA ALA A 519 -7.27 3.64 1.63
C ALA A 519 -7.11 4.92 0.79
N PRO A 520 -5.98 5.67 0.88
CA PRO A 520 -5.69 6.77 -0.04
C PRO A 520 -5.73 6.38 -1.52
N SER A 521 -5.23 5.19 -1.89
CA SER A 521 -5.26 4.72 -3.28
C SER A 521 -6.70 4.45 -3.78
N ILE A 522 -7.56 3.89 -2.93
CA ILE A 522 -9.00 3.71 -3.26
C ILE A 522 -9.66 5.10 -3.38
N MET A 523 -9.36 6.00 -2.46
CA MET A 523 -9.88 7.38 -2.48
C MET A 523 -9.53 8.10 -3.78
N VAL A 524 -8.30 7.94 -4.28
CA VAL A 524 -7.89 8.49 -5.58
C VAL A 524 -8.76 7.92 -6.71
N GLY A 525 -9.03 6.61 -6.74
CA GLY A 525 -9.91 6.00 -7.75
C GLY A 525 -11.34 6.55 -7.71
N GLU A 526 -11.90 6.71 -6.52
CA GLU A 526 -13.22 7.30 -6.29
C GLU A 526 -13.27 8.78 -6.72
N ARG A 527 -12.28 9.59 -6.28
CA ARG A 527 -12.21 11.02 -6.61
C ARG A 527 -11.97 11.23 -8.11
N ALA A 528 -11.07 10.46 -8.72
CA ALA A 528 -10.81 10.52 -10.15
C ALA A 528 -12.07 10.23 -10.97
N SER A 529 -12.90 9.28 -10.55
CA SER A 529 -14.15 8.98 -11.26
C SER A 529 -15.09 10.18 -11.28
N GLU A 530 -15.21 10.94 -10.18
CA GLU A 530 -15.99 12.19 -10.15
C GLU A 530 -15.47 13.21 -11.16
N ILE A 531 -14.13 13.39 -11.17
CA ILE A 531 -13.45 14.34 -12.07
C ILE A 531 -13.70 13.96 -13.54
N ILE A 532 -13.51 12.68 -13.89
CA ILE A 532 -13.67 12.17 -15.26
C ILE A 532 -15.13 12.30 -15.72
N LEU A 533 -16.09 11.95 -14.85
CA LEU A 533 -17.51 12.09 -15.17
C LEU A 533 -17.99 13.55 -15.28
N GLN A 534 -17.31 14.49 -14.60
CA GLN A 534 -17.52 15.91 -14.79
C GLN A 534 -17.00 16.37 -16.16
N ASP A 535 -15.76 15.97 -16.53
CA ASP A 535 -15.16 16.31 -17.83
C ASP A 535 -15.95 15.74 -19.01
N ALA A 536 -16.55 14.57 -18.86
CA ALA A 536 -17.36 13.93 -19.90
C ALA A 536 -18.72 14.63 -20.15
N LYS A 537 -19.12 15.57 -19.27
CA LYS A 537 -20.36 16.37 -19.43
C LYS A 537 -20.08 17.76 -20.01
N SER A 538 -18.85 18.24 -19.92
CA SER A 538 -18.38 19.51 -20.50
C SER A 538 -17.97 19.34 -21.96
#